data_ebeeaa78adf25df5736a1a51b684969a
#
_entry.id   ebeeaa78adf25df5736a1a51b684969a
#
_cell.length_a   1.000
_cell.length_b   1.000
_cell.length_c   1.000
_cell.angle_alpha   90.00
_cell.angle_beta   90.00
_cell.angle_gamma   90.00
#
_symmetry.space_group_name_H-M   'P 1'
#
loop_
_entity.id
_entity.type
_entity.pdbx_description
1 polymer ?
#
loop_
_entity_poly.entity_id
_entity_poly.type
_entity_poly.pdbx_seq_one_letter_code
_entity_poly.pdbx_strand_id
1 'polypeptide(L)'
;MAMSAVQIPMTPADRPTVGDRIFRTICVGAALSSLLIVGGTLVFMINESRPAFASTGIKNFFTQSVWNGFVGRFGVFGLMIGTMLIAAIAMVIAVPMAIAMALFINEYAPRKVARWLTTAIDLLAALPSLIFGMWGRDAFQNHLAPIARWLSEHMVAIPIFRLSKESPLLIKSSFVAGVVVGIMVIPIVCSISREVMSRAPRDLCEGALALGGTRWGMIRAVILPFGRSGIIGGILLGFGRALGETIAVALLIELTFQANYHVLESGAGSIAALIAIRFGEATPLERSGLVAAGLALLLLTFSVSLVARRIVARKGMS
;
A
#
# COMPACT_ATOMS: atom_id res chain seq x y z
N MET A 1 37.12 -27.81 11.19
CA MET A 1 38.19 -26.84 11.47
C MET A 1 37.49 -25.52 11.74
N ALA A 2 37.34 -25.16 13.04
CA ALA A 2 36.61 -23.97 13.45
C ALA A 2 37.57 -22.76 13.28
N MET A 3 37.19 -21.84 12.39
CA MET A 3 37.82 -20.52 12.29
C MET A 3 37.53 -19.75 13.59
N SER A 4 38.54 -19.64 14.48
CA SER A 4 38.47 -18.77 15.62
C SER A 4 38.34 -17.32 15.13
N ALA A 5 37.25 -16.68 15.47
CA ALA A 5 37.07 -15.26 15.23
C ALA A 5 38.21 -14.49 15.90
N VAL A 6 39.07 -13.86 15.13
CA VAL A 6 40.11 -12.95 15.61
C VAL A 6 39.38 -11.78 16.30
N GLN A 7 39.42 -11.79 17.63
CA GLN A 7 38.97 -10.63 18.43
C GLN A 7 40.02 -9.54 18.26
N ILE A 8 39.76 -8.57 17.42
CA ILE A 8 40.56 -7.35 17.30
C ILE A 8 40.44 -6.59 18.64
N PRO A 9 41.54 -6.36 19.38
CA PRO A 9 41.48 -5.63 20.64
C PRO A 9 40.97 -4.20 20.38
N MET A 10 39.93 -3.80 21.09
CA MET A 10 39.33 -2.46 20.98
C MET A 10 40.38 -1.42 21.39
N THR A 11 40.67 -0.45 20.52
CA THR A 11 41.53 0.69 20.79
C THR A 11 40.87 1.66 21.79
N PRO A 12 41.60 2.51 22.50
CA PRO A 12 41.01 3.51 23.40
C PRO A 12 40.00 4.44 22.71
N ALA A 13 40.10 4.63 21.39
CA ALA A 13 39.18 5.38 20.57
C ALA A 13 37.83 4.65 20.38
N ASP A 14 37.74 3.33 20.57
CA ASP A 14 36.53 2.52 20.42
C ASP A 14 35.66 2.50 21.70
N ARG A 15 36.09 3.15 22.77
CA ARG A 15 35.28 3.23 24.00
C ARG A 15 34.19 4.27 23.83
N PRO A 16 32.92 3.89 24.04
CA PRO A 16 31.80 4.82 23.87
C PRO A 16 31.97 6.00 24.84
N THR A 17 31.97 7.20 24.29
CA THR A 17 32.00 8.45 25.06
C THR A 17 30.74 8.63 25.88
N VAL A 18 30.73 9.56 26.84
CA VAL A 18 29.51 9.90 27.60
C VAL A 18 28.41 10.36 26.65
N GLY A 19 28.77 11.13 25.61
CA GLY A 19 27.85 11.55 24.57
C GLY A 19 27.21 10.37 23.83
N ASP A 20 27.97 9.34 23.45
CA ASP A 20 27.46 8.14 22.79
C ASP A 20 26.48 7.38 23.68
N ARG A 21 26.74 7.31 24.99
CA ARG A 21 25.82 6.66 25.93
C ARG A 21 24.51 7.42 26.05
N ILE A 22 24.56 8.76 26.17
CA ILE A 22 23.36 9.61 26.22
C ILE A 22 22.56 9.45 24.92
N PHE A 23 23.21 9.57 23.77
CA PHE A 23 22.56 9.40 22.47
C PHE A 23 21.91 8.02 22.32
N ARG A 24 22.62 6.95 22.66
CA ARG A 24 22.08 5.59 22.67
C ARG A 24 20.86 5.46 23.59
N THR A 25 20.90 6.05 24.78
CA THR A 25 19.77 6.00 25.73
C THR A 25 18.55 6.72 25.16
N ILE A 26 18.75 7.89 24.53
CA ILE A 26 17.67 8.63 23.86
C ILE A 26 17.08 7.80 22.72
N CYS A 27 17.90 7.20 21.86
CA CYS A 27 17.44 6.35 20.76
C CYS A 27 16.67 5.11 21.25
N VAL A 28 17.16 4.44 22.29
CA VAL A 28 16.46 3.30 22.90
C VAL A 28 15.16 3.74 23.55
N GLY A 29 15.15 4.87 24.25
CA GLY A 29 13.94 5.45 24.84
C GLY A 29 12.88 5.77 23.78
N ALA A 30 13.28 6.40 22.67
CA ALA A 30 12.41 6.69 21.54
C ALA A 30 11.87 5.40 20.87
N ALA A 31 12.72 4.38 20.71
CA ALA A 31 12.26 3.10 20.15
C ALA A 31 11.27 2.39 21.08
N LEU A 32 11.52 2.38 22.39
CA LEU A 32 10.60 1.80 23.38
C LEU A 32 9.30 2.56 23.46
N SER A 33 9.31 3.89 23.43
CA SER A 33 8.08 4.70 23.43
C SER A 33 7.23 4.43 22.19
N SER A 34 7.84 4.32 21.01
CA SER A 34 7.14 3.94 19.78
C SER A 34 6.49 2.55 19.90
N LEU A 35 7.19 1.57 20.44
CA LEU A 35 6.65 0.22 20.65
C LEU A 35 5.50 0.23 21.67
N LEU A 36 5.62 1.01 22.75
CA LEU A 36 4.55 1.15 23.75
C LEU A 36 3.30 1.80 23.16
N ILE A 37 3.45 2.84 22.32
CA ILE A 37 2.32 3.50 21.65
C ILE A 37 1.61 2.52 20.73
N VAL A 38 2.34 1.80 19.87
CA VAL A 38 1.75 0.81 18.95
C VAL A 38 1.08 -0.32 19.71
N GLY A 39 1.74 -0.87 20.72
CA GLY A 39 1.19 -1.93 21.57
C GLY A 39 -0.04 -1.46 22.36
N GLY A 40 0.02 -0.26 22.94
CA GLY A 40 -1.11 0.36 23.63
C GLY A 40 -2.32 0.61 22.73
N THR A 41 -2.08 1.10 21.51
CA THR A 41 -3.14 1.27 20.50
C THR A 41 -3.80 -0.07 20.17
N LEU A 42 -3.00 -1.13 19.98
CA LEU A 42 -3.54 -2.47 19.69
C LEU A 42 -4.40 -2.99 20.86
N VAL A 43 -3.91 -2.86 22.08
CA VAL A 43 -4.66 -3.26 23.30
C VAL A 43 -5.95 -2.46 23.43
N PHE A 44 -5.89 -1.14 23.19
CA PHE A 44 -7.07 -0.28 23.17
C PHE A 44 -8.09 -0.75 22.13
N MET A 45 -7.66 -0.98 20.89
CA MET A 45 -8.55 -1.46 19.81
C MET A 45 -9.20 -2.81 20.14
N ILE A 46 -8.45 -3.75 20.73
CA ILE A 46 -8.97 -5.05 21.14
C ILE A 46 -10.04 -4.87 22.23
N ASN A 47 -9.78 -4.04 23.23
CA ASN A 47 -10.73 -3.80 24.32
C ASN A 47 -12.00 -3.11 23.82
N GLU A 48 -11.87 -2.08 23.00
CA GLU A 48 -13.00 -1.31 22.45
C GLU A 48 -13.84 -2.15 21.46
N SER A 49 -13.24 -3.16 20.82
CA SER A 49 -13.94 -4.06 19.90
C SER A 49 -14.77 -5.15 20.59
N ARG A 50 -14.59 -5.39 21.89
CA ARG A 50 -15.28 -6.47 22.62
C ARG A 50 -16.80 -6.41 22.52
N PRO A 51 -17.49 -5.26 22.67
CA PRO A 51 -18.94 -5.20 22.55
C PRO A 51 -19.44 -5.63 21.18
N ALA A 52 -18.75 -5.26 20.12
CA ALA A 52 -19.10 -5.66 18.75
C ALA A 52 -18.92 -7.16 18.52
N PHE A 53 -17.84 -7.75 19.06
CA PHE A 53 -17.63 -9.19 18.96
C PHE A 53 -18.60 -9.98 19.84
N ALA A 54 -19.01 -9.42 20.98
CA ALA A 54 -20.02 -10.05 21.85
C ALA A 54 -21.41 -10.08 21.19
N SER A 55 -21.78 -9.02 20.44
CA SER A 55 -23.08 -8.92 19.77
C SER A 55 -23.18 -9.80 18.51
N THR A 56 -22.12 -9.83 17.70
CA THR A 56 -22.13 -10.51 16.39
C THR A 56 -21.47 -11.89 16.41
N GLY A 57 -20.49 -12.09 17.29
CA GLY A 57 -19.58 -13.24 17.28
C GLY A 57 -18.42 -13.06 16.31
N ILE A 58 -17.21 -13.47 16.71
CA ILE A 58 -15.96 -13.26 15.92
C ILE A 58 -16.07 -13.90 14.53
N LYS A 59 -16.58 -15.13 14.43
CA LYS A 59 -16.74 -15.83 13.15
C LYS A 59 -17.64 -15.05 12.18
N ASN A 60 -18.81 -14.65 12.66
CA ASN A 60 -19.80 -13.92 11.86
C ASN A 60 -19.26 -12.57 11.43
N PHE A 61 -18.51 -11.89 12.27
CA PHE A 61 -17.87 -10.62 11.95
C PHE A 61 -16.95 -10.71 10.71
N PHE A 62 -16.15 -11.78 10.60
CA PHE A 62 -15.25 -11.97 9.46
C PHE A 62 -15.86 -12.66 8.25
N THR A 63 -17.03 -13.32 8.38
CA THR A 63 -17.63 -14.12 7.29
C THR A 63 -18.90 -13.53 6.70
N GLN A 64 -19.54 -12.60 7.39
CA GLN A 64 -20.76 -11.96 6.91
C GLN A 64 -20.48 -10.62 6.24
N SER A 65 -21.40 -10.23 5.33
CA SER A 65 -21.36 -8.96 4.58
C SER A 65 -22.59 -8.11 4.93
N VAL A 66 -22.85 -7.91 6.22
CA VAL A 66 -24.01 -7.16 6.74
C VAL A 66 -23.53 -6.16 7.79
N TRP A 67 -23.98 -4.93 7.66
CA TRP A 67 -23.69 -3.88 8.64
C TRP A 67 -24.99 -3.22 9.09
N ASN A 68 -25.35 -3.39 10.36
CA ASN A 68 -26.50 -2.76 10.98
C ASN A 68 -26.15 -2.34 12.41
N GLY A 69 -25.87 -1.04 12.58
CA GLY A 69 -25.49 -0.45 13.87
C GLY A 69 -26.61 -0.46 14.92
N PHE A 70 -27.88 -0.45 14.49
CA PHE A 70 -29.04 -0.47 15.42
C PHE A 70 -29.28 -1.85 16.04
N VAL A 71 -29.07 -2.90 15.26
CA VAL A 71 -29.28 -4.30 15.71
C VAL A 71 -27.99 -4.90 16.26
N GLY A 72 -26.84 -4.22 16.09
CA GLY A 72 -25.54 -4.72 16.54
C GLY A 72 -25.03 -5.90 15.72
N ARG A 73 -25.36 -5.94 14.42
CA ARG A 73 -24.82 -6.94 13.48
C ARG A 73 -23.75 -6.31 12.60
N PHE A 74 -22.53 -6.77 12.75
CA PHE A 74 -21.37 -6.24 12.06
C PHE A 74 -20.65 -7.34 11.29
N GLY A 75 -20.57 -7.21 9.97
CA GLY A 75 -19.85 -8.13 9.11
C GLY A 75 -18.95 -7.37 8.14
N VAL A 76 -17.66 -7.69 8.13
CA VAL A 76 -16.65 -6.94 7.34
C VAL A 76 -16.18 -7.69 6.09
N PHE A 77 -16.71 -8.88 5.79
CA PHE A 77 -16.22 -9.70 4.67
C PHE A 77 -16.25 -8.96 3.32
N GLY A 78 -17.39 -8.38 2.94
CA GLY A 78 -17.49 -7.63 1.69
C GLY A 78 -16.59 -6.40 1.65
N LEU A 79 -16.43 -5.72 2.79
CA LEU A 79 -15.53 -4.57 2.93
C LEU A 79 -14.06 -4.99 2.78
N MET A 80 -13.65 -6.13 3.31
CA MET A 80 -12.29 -6.69 3.16
C MET A 80 -12.00 -7.01 1.70
N ILE A 81 -12.94 -7.66 1.01
CA ILE A 81 -12.81 -7.97 -0.43
C ILE A 81 -12.65 -6.70 -1.24
N GLY A 82 -13.54 -5.72 -1.05
CA GLY A 82 -13.45 -4.46 -1.79
C GLY A 82 -12.17 -3.66 -1.50
N THR A 83 -11.74 -3.59 -0.22
CA THR A 83 -10.45 -2.98 0.15
C THR A 83 -9.29 -3.64 -0.60
N MET A 84 -9.29 -4.98 -0.66
CA MET A 84 -8.24 -5.74 -1.35
C MET A 84 -8.28 -5.52 -2.86
N LEU A 85 -9.48 -5.49 -3.48
CA LEU A 85 -9.63 -5.26 -4.91
C LEU A 85 -9.15 -3.86 -5.31
N ILE A 86 -9.55 -2.83 -4.56
CA ILE A 86 -9.07 -1.44 -4.81
C ILE A 86 -7.55 -1.38 -4.73
N ALA A 87 -6.96 -1.94 -3.67
CA ALA A 87 -5.52 -1.95 -3.49
C ALA A 87 -4.80 -2.77 -4.57
N ALA A 88 -5.34 -3.91 -4.98
CA ALA A 88 -4.77 -4.74 -6.04
C ALA A 88 -4.76 -4.00 -7.39
N ILE A 89 -5.87 -3.36 -7.77
CA ILE A 89 -5.96 -2.54 -9.00
C ILE A 89 -4.94 -1.41 -8.93
N ALA A 90 -4.86 -0.71 -7.80
CA ALA A 90 -3.90 0.36 -7.59
C ALA A 90 -2.45 -0.12 -7.81
N MET A 91 -2.08 -1.27 -7.26
CA MET A 91 -0.73 -1.81 -7.40
C MET A 91 -0.41 -2.31 -8.81
N VAL A 92 -1.37 -2.91 -9.50
CA VAL A 92 -1.20 -3.36 -10.90
C VAL A 92 -0.84 -2.19 -11.82
N ILE A 93 -1.39 -1.01 -11.53
CA ILE A 93 -1.10 0.22 -12.28
C ILE A 93 0.17 0.90 -11.76
N ALA A 94 0.26 1.10 -10.44
CA ALA A 94 1.32 1.90 -9.84
C ALA A 94 2.70 1.26 -9.96
N VAL A 95 2.84 -0.05 -9.75
CA VAL A 95 4.16 -0.71 -9.69
C VAL A 95 4.91 -0.62 -11.03
N PRO A 96 4.35 -1.03 -12.18
CA PRO A 96 5.08 -0.96 -13.44
C PRO A 96 5.40 0.48 -13.84
N MET A 97 4.47 1.41 -13.64
CA MET A 97 4.69 2.83 -13.96
C MET A 97 5.76 3.45 -13.07
N ALA A 98 5.73 3.19 -11.76
CA ALA A 98 6.69 3.72 -10.81
C ALA A 98 8.11 3.20 -11.08
N ILE A 99 8.27 1.90 -11.36
CA ILE A 99 9.56 1.28 -11.66
C ILE A 99 10.10 1.81 -13.01
N ALA A 100 9.26 1.88 -14.03
CA ALA A 100 9.66 2.42 -15.32
C ALA A 100 10.11 3.88 -15.20
N MET A 101 9.38 4.70 -14.44
CA MET A 101 9.72 6.10 -14.19
C MET A 101 11.02 6.23 -13.39
N ALA A 102 11.23 5.40 -12.37
CA ALA A 102 12.47 5.40 -11.58
C ALA A 102 13.68 5.03 -12.44
N LEU A 103 13.57 4.01 -13.29
CA LEU A 103 14.61 3.62 -14.24
C LEU A 103 14.88 4.73 -15.27
N PHE A 104 13.82 5.33 -15.81
CA PHE A 104 13.99 6.41 -16.77
C PHE A 104 14.75 7.60 -16.16
N ILE A 105 14.39 8.01 -14.95
CA ILE A 105 15.02 9.15 -14.26
C ILE A 105 16.49 8.86 -13.95
N ASN A 106 16.83 7.65 -13.50
CA ASN A 106 18.18 7.33 -13.11
C ASN A 106 19.11 7.05 -14.29
N GLU A 107 18.62 6.35 -15.34
CA GLU A 107 19.50 5.78 -16.36
C GLU A 107 19.40 6.48 -17.72
N TYR A 108 18.26 7.08 -18.05
CA TYR A 108 18.01 7.59 -19.39
C TYR A 108 17.84 9.12 -19.47
N ALA A 109 17.27 9.72 -18.44
CA ALA A 109 16.92 11.13 -18.47
C ALA A 109 18.16 12.04 -18.41
N PRO A 110 18.27 13.08 -19.26
CA PRO A 110 19.27 14.13 -19.09
C PRO A 110 19.11 14.79 -17.72
N ARG A 111 20.22 15.24 -17.12
CA ARG A 111 20.25 15.82 -15.75
C ARG A 111 19.16 16.88 -15.47
N LYS A 112 18.85 17.73 -16.46
CA LYS A 112 17.80 18.76 -16.33
C LYS A 112 16.40 18.13 -16.24
N VAL A 113 16.10 17.17 -17.13
CA VAL A 113 14.82 16.45 -17.16
C VAL A 113 14.66 15.60 -15.90
N ALA A 114 15.69 14.86 -15.50
CA ALA A 114 15.68 14.07 -14.28
C ALA A 114 15.33 14.92 -13.05
N ARG A 115 15.91 16.12 -12.92
CA ARG A 115 15.62 17.03 -11.80
C ARG A 115 14.16 17.49 -11.83
N TRP A 116 13.64 17.89 -12.99
CA TRP A 116 12.25 18.31 -13.12
C TRP A 116 11.26 17.20 -12.79
N LEU A 117 11.50 16.00 -13.31
CA LEU A 117 10.65 14.83 -13.01
C LEU A 117 10.68 14.47 -11.53
N THR A 118 11.88 14.51 -10.91
CA THR A 118 12.00 14.28 -9.47
C THR A 118 11.17 15.28 -8.67
N THR A 119 11.33 16.56 -8.95
CA THR A 119 10.56 17.62 -8.27
C THR A 119 9.05 17.43 -8.48
N ALA A 120 8.62 17.08 -9.70
CA ALA A 120 7.20 16.83 -9.98
C ALA A 120 6.66 15.63 -9.19
N ILE A 121 7.43 14.53 -9.09
CA ILE A 121 7.06 13.35 -8.30
C ILE A 121 6.95 13.70 -6.81
N ASP A 122 7.92 14.43 -6.28
CA ASP A 122 7.94 14.83 -4.87
C ASP A 122 6.78 15.78 -4.54
N LEU A 123 6.42 16.68 -5.46
CA LEU A 123 5.22 17.52 -5.34
C LEU A 123 3.93 16.71 -5.38
N LEU A 124 3.81 15.73 -6.29
CA LEU A 124 2.66 14.83 -6.34
C LEU A 124 2.51 14.00 -5.06
N ALA A 125 3.64 13.55 -4.48
CA ALA A 125 3.63 12.82 -3.21
C ALA A 125 3.14 13.68 -2.03
N ALA A 126 3.33 15.00 -2.09
CA ALA A 126 2.93 15.94 -1.05
C ALA A 126 1.45 16.37 -1.15
N LEU A 127 0.77 16.07 -2.27
CA LEU A 127 -0.63 16.46 -2.43
C LEU A 127 -1.54 15.70 -1.44
N PRO A 128 -2.47 16.40 -0.76
CA PRO A 128 -3.48 15.76 0.08
C PRO A 128 -4.36 14.79 -0.71
N SER A 129 -4.67 13.63 -0.13
CA SER A 129 -5.51 12.59 -0.77
C SER A 129 -6.92 13.10 -1.13
N LEU A 130 -7.44 14.06 -0.37
CA LEU A 130 -8.71 14.73 -0.65
C LEU A 130 -8.76 15.33 -2.05
N ILE A 131 -7.66 15.99 -2.50
CA ILE A 131 -7.59 16.63 -3.83
C ILE A 131 -7.71 15.56 -4.93
N PHE A 132 -7.00 14.45 -4.78
CA PHE A 132 -7.12 13.32 -5.72
C PHE A 132 -8.53 12.73 -5.74
N GLY A 133 -9.16 12.59 -4.56
CA GLY A 133 -10.53 12.12 -4.45
C GLY A 133 -11.54 13.03 -5.15
N MET A 134 -11.44 14.34 -4.93
CA MET A 134 -12.31 15.34 -5.59
C MET A 134 -12.08 15.37 -7.10
N TRP A 135 -10.83 15.46 -7.56
CA TRP A 135 -10.49 15.41 -8.97
C TRP A 135 -10.95 14.12 -9.63
N GLY A 136 -10.74 12.99 -8.95
CA GLY A 136 -11.17 11.68 -9.41
C GLY A 136 -12.67 11.57 -9.58
N ARG A 137 -13.45 12.12 -8.62
CA ARG A 137 -14.91 12.13 -8.66
C ARG A 137 -15.47 13.09 -9.71
N ASP A 138 -14.97 14.31 -9.76
CA ASP A 138 -15.64 15.38 -10.51
C ASP A 138 -15.18 15.42 -11.97
N ALA A 139 -13.90 15.11 -12.25
CA ALA A 139 -13.33 15.18 -13.58
C ALA A 139 -12.98 13.81 -14.18
N PHE A 140 -12.36 12.91 -13.39
CA PHE A 140 -11.67 11.75 -13.96
C PHE A 140 -12.56 10.52 -14.14
N GLN A 141 -13.52 10.26 -13.25
CA GLN A 141 -14.35 9.05 -13.32
C GLN A 141 -15.13 8.93 -14.64
N ASN A 142 -15.62 10.05 -15.19
CA ASN A 142 -16.36 10.05 -16.45
C ASN A 142 -15.48 9.67 -17.65
N HIS A 143 -14.18 9.97 -17.60
CA HIS A 143 -13.22 9.57 -18.61
C HIS A 143 -12.81 8.09 -18.47
N LEU A 144 -12.96 7.50 -17.28
CA LEU A 144 -12.74 6.07 -17.07
C LEU A 144 -13.91 5.19 -17.49
N ALA A 145 -15.12 5.72 -17.57
CA ALA A 145 -16.31 4.95 -17.94
C ALA A 145 -16.21 4.30 -19.34
N PRO A 146 -15.71 4.97 -20.40
CA PRO A 146 -15.47 4.32 -21.70
C PRO A 146 -14.43 3.20 -21.62
N ILE A 147 -13.37 3.38 -20.80
CA ILE A 147 -12.32 2.36 -20.60
C ILE A 147 -12.91 1.16 -19.86
N ALA A 148 -13.73 1.39 -18.84
CA ALA A 148 -14.42 0.32 -18.11
C ALA A 148 -15.36 -0.46 -19.03
N ARG A 149 -16.07 0.21 -19.94
CA ARG A 149 -16.92 -0.42 -20.96
C ARG A 149 -16.10 -1.27 -21.92
N TRP A 150 -15.02 -0.72 -22.45
CA TRP A 150 -14.11 -1.45 -23.32
C TRP A 150 -13.55 -2.72 -22.65
N LEU A 151 -13.12 -2.62 -21.37
CA LEU A 151 -12.67 -3.76 -20.60
C LEU A 151 -13.75 -4.82 -20.44
N SER A 152 -15.00 -4.42 -20.18
CA SER A 152 -16.11 -5.34 -20.03
C SER A 152 -16.48 -6.08 -21.32
N GLU A 153 -16.25 -5.45 -22.48
CA GLU A 153 -16.55 -6.01 -23.80
C GLU A 153 -15.44 -6.94 -24.31
N HIS A 154 -14.16 -6.55 -24.09
CA HIS A 154 -13.02 -7.26 -24.67
C HIS A 154 -12.34 -8.25 -23.70
N MET A 155 -12.53 -8.07 -22.40
CA MET A 155 -11.94 -8.94 -21.37
C MET A 155 -12.96 -9.81 -20.64
N VAL A 156 -14.04 -10.22 -21.29
CA VAL A 156 -15.12 -11.07 -20.74
C VAL A 156 -14.59 -12.40 -20.17
N ALA A 157 -13.45 -12.91 -20.68
CA ALA A 157 -12.81 -14.11 -20.18
C ALA A 157 -12.35 -13.98 -18.70
N ILE A 158 -12.12 -12.75 -18.23
CA ILE A 158 -11.69 -12.47 -16.85
C ILE A 158 -12.94 -12.16 -16.02
N PRO A 159 -13.31 -13.01 -15.04
CA PRO A 159 -14.60 -12.90 -14.32
C PRO A 159 -14.80 -11.55 -13.63
N ILE A 160 -13.73 -10.90 -13.14
CA ILE A 160 -13.79 -9.62 -12.43
C ILE A 160 -14.23 -8.44 -13.31
N PHE A 161 -14.09 -8.55 -14.65
CA PHE A 161 -14.50 -7.52 -15.61
C PHE A 161 -15.88 -7.78 -16.21
N ARG A 162 -16.51 -8.91 -15.89
CA ARG A 162 -17.90 -9.17 -16.32
C ARG A 162 -18.85 -8.21 -15.64
N LEU A 163 -19.92 -7.87 -16.34
CA LEU A 163 -21.03 -7.09 -15.79
C LEU A 163 -22.14 -8.05 -15.39
N SER A 164 -22.71 -7.84 -14.20
CA SER A 164 -23.84 -8.65 -13.70
C SER A 164 -25.19 -7.99 -13.98
N LYS A 165 -25.20 -6.68 -14.28
CA LYS A 165 -26.39 -5.86 -14.51
C LYS A 165 -26.53 -5.53 -15.98
N GLU A 166 -27.77 -5.51 -16.51
CA GLU A 166 -28.03 -5.13 -17.90
C GLU A 166 -27.61 -3.68 -18.22
N SER A 167 -27.77 -2.76 -17.25
CA SER A 167 -27.39 -1.35 -17.40
C SER A 167 -26.55 -0.90 -16.19
N PRO A 168 -25.29 -1.33 -16.10
CA PRO A 168 -24.45 -1.02 -14.97
C PRO A 168 -24.00 0.44 -15.00
N LEU A 169 -23.99 1.08 -13.83
CA LEU A 169 -23.27 2.34 -13.65
C LEU A 169 -21.78 2.01 -13.52
N LEU A 170 -20.97 2.50 -14.46
CA LEU A 170 -19.52 2.26 -14.52
C LEU A 170 -18.71 3.36 -13.80
N ILE A 171 -19.36 4.04 -12.86
CA ILE A 171 -18.80 5.09 -12.00
C ILE A 171 -18.92 4.65 -10.56
N LYS A 172 -18.19 5.30 -9.65
CA LYS A 172 -18.17 4.98 -8.21
C LYS A 172 -17.90 3.50 -7.92
N SER A 173 -16.96 2.93 -8.66
CA SER A 173 -16.62 1.51 -8.64
C SER A 173 -15.25 1.26 -7.99
N SER A 174 -14.95 -0.02 -7.66
CA SER A 174 -13.61 -0.42 -7.22
C SER A 174 -12.54 -0.10 -8.26
N PHE A 175 -12.87 -0.15 -9.55
CA PHE A 175 -11.96 0.19 -10.64
C PHE A 175 -11.57 1.66 -10.63
N VAL A 176 -12.54 2.57 -10.57
CA VAL A 176 -12.29 4.02 -10.52
C VAL A 176 -11.45 4.38 -9.29
N ALA A 177 -11.83 3.86 -8.12
CA ALA A 177 -11.08 4.09 -6.89
C ALA A 177 -9.65 3.53 -7.00
N GLY A 178 -9.49 2.31 -7.52
CA GLY A 178 -8.19 1.67 -7.70
C GLY A 178 -7.26 2.42 -8.64
N VAL A 179 -7.77 2.96 -9.76
CA VAL A 179 -6.97 3.79 -10.70
C VAL A 179 -6.49 5.07 -10.02
N VAL A 180 -7.37 5.79 -9.34
CA VAL A 180 -7.00 7.06 -8.65
C VAL A 180 -6.00 6.79 -7.51
N VAL A 181 -6.24 5.77 -6.69
CA VAL A 181 -5.30 5.37 -5.63
C VAL A 181 -3.97 4.93 -6.25
N GLY A 182 -4.00 4.24 -7.40
CA GLY A 182 -2.78 3.87 -8.14
C GLY A 182 -1.94 5.09 -8.52
N ILE A 183 -2.56 6.13 -9.06
CA ILE A 183 -1.88 7.40 -9.38
C ILE A 183 -1.23 8.01 -8.13
N MET A 184 -1.90 7.96 -6.98
CA MET A 184 -1.37 8.47 -5.71
C MET A 184 -0.21 7.65 -5.15
N VAL A 185 -0.15 6.35 -5.46
CA VAL A 185 0.90 5.44 -4.99
C VAL A 185 2.16 5.51 -5.87
N ILE A 186 2.03 5.86 -7.16
CA ILE A 186 3.16 5.97 -8.09
C ILE A 186 4.32 6.79 -7.51
N PRO A 187 4.13 8.02 -6.99
CA PRO A 187 5.23 8.84 -6.50
C PRO A 187 6.01 8.16 -5.37
N ILE A 188 5.33 7.49 -4.46
CA ILE A 188 5.94 6.82 -3.30
C ILE A 188 6.82 5.65 -3.75
N VAL A 189 6.27 4.77 -4.58
CA VAL A 189 7.01 3.60 -5.09
C VAL A 189 8.17 4.06 -5.98
N CYS A 190 7.96 5.08 -6.81
CA CYS A 190 8.98 5.65 -7.69
C CYS A 190 10.14 6.26 -6.89
N SER A 191 9.85 7.09 -5.89
CA SER A 191 10.88 7.78 -5.09
C SER A 191 11.78 6.77 -4.37
N ILE A 192 11.20 5.76 -3.71
CA ILE A 192 11.96 4.72 -3.00
C ILE A 192 12.76 3.87 -4.01
N SER A 193 12.13 3.45 -5.10
CA SER A 193 12.80 2.64 -6.13
C SER A 193 13.98 3.39 -6.75
N ARG A 194 13.80 4.66 -7.09
CA ARG A 194 14.84 5.54 -7.62
C ARG A 194 16.01 5.67 -6.65
N GLU A 195 15.73 5.94 -5.38
CA GLU A 195 16.74 6.12 -4.34
C GLU A 195 17.61 4.85 -4.18
N VAL A 196 16.97 3.68 -4.16
CA VAL A 196 17.72 2.42 -4.02
C VAL A 196 18.50 2.07 -5.27
N MET A 197 17.93 2.26 -6.46
CA MET A 197 18.61 2.03 -7.73
C MET A 197 19.83 2.95 -7.93
N SER A 198 19.75 4.21 -7.47
CA SER A 198 20.84 5.18 -7.58
C SER A 198 22.09 4.80 -6.75
N ARG A 199 21.93 3.90 -5.78
CA ARG A 199 23.03 3.39 -4.93
C ARG A 199 23.74 2.18 -5.53
N ALA A 200 23.37 1.73 -6.72
CA ALA A 200 24.07 0.62 -7.40
C ALA A 200 25.56 0.97 -7.61
N PRO A 201 26.49 0.04 -7.32
CA PRO A 201 27.92 0.29 -7.47
C PRO A 201 28.29 0.63 -8.91
N ARG A 202 28.89 1.81 -9.12
CA ARG A 202 29.25 2.30 -10.45
C ARG A 202 30.25 1.39 -11.15
N ASP A 203 31.21 0.85 -10.40
CA ASP A 203 32.25 -0.06 -10.93
C ASP A 203 31.61 -1.31 -11.59
N LEU A 204 30.56 -1.86 -10.97
CA LEU A 204 29.81 -3.00 -11.55
C LEU A 204 29.02 -2.60 -12.81
N CYS A 205 28.45 -1.39 -12.81
CA CYS A 205 27.74 -0.88 -13.97
C CYS A 205 28.69 -0.63 -15.16
N GLU A 206 29.83 0.01 -14.90
CA GLU A 206 30.88 0.26 -15.91
C GLU A 206 31.49 -1.05 -16.42
N GLY A 207 31.73 -2.03 -15.53
CA GLY A 207 32.21 -3.35 -15.88
C GLY A 207 31.25 -4.10 -16.81
N ALA A 208 29.94 -4.03 -16.54
CA ALA A 208 28.93 -4.64 -17.39
C ALA A 208 28.90 -4.02 -18.81
N LEU A 209 29.14 -2.71 -18.93
CA LEU A 209 29.21 -2.02 -20.20
C LEU A 209 30.53 -2.30 -20.94
N ALA A 210 31.66 -2.39 -20.21
CA ALA A 210 32.97 -2.71 -20.76
C ALA A 210 33.04 -4.11 -21.40
N LEU A 211 32.24 -5.05 -20.88
CA LEU A 211 32.06 -6.40 -21.46
C LEU A 211 31.17 -6.41 -22.72
N GLY A 212 30.80 -5.25 -23.26
CA GLY A 212 29.98 -5.13 -24.45
C GLY A 212 28.47 -5.18 -24.17
N GLY A 213 28.08 -5.07 -22.90
CA GLY A 213 26.67 -5.04 -22.51
C GLY A 213 25.96 -3.76 -22.96
N THR A 214 24.66 -3.86 -23.29
CA THR A 214 23.78 -2.71 -23.50
C THR A 214 23.37 -2.08 -22.16
N ARG A 215 22.86 -0.83 -22.19
CA ARG A 215 22.27 -0.20 -20.99
C ARG A 215 21.20 -1.08 -20.34
N TRP A 216 20.33 -1.69 -21.14
CA TRP A 216 19.32 -2.60 -20.63
C TRP A 216 19.92 -3.86 -20.01
N GLY A 217 20.98 -4.40 -20.62
CA GLY A 217 21.75 -5.52 -20.07
C GLY A 217 22.33 -5.19 -18.68
N MET A 218 22.96 -4.01 -18.53
CA MET A 218 23.48 -3.50 -17.27
C MET A 218 22.37 -3.32 -16.23
N ILE A 219 21.23 -2.71 -16.60
CA ILE A 219 20.08 -2.52 -15.68
C ILE A 219 19.61 -3.88 -15.16
N ARG A 220 19.44 -4.87 -16.05
CA ARG A 220 18.95 -6.20 -15.68
C ARG A 220 19.96 -7.02 -14.87
N ALA A 221 21.25 -6.88 -15.16
CA ALA A 221 22.30 -7.67 -14.52
C ALA A 221 22.80 -7.06 -13.20
N VAL A 222 22.76 -5.73 -13.05
CA VAL A 222 23.34 -5.04 -11.88
C VAL A 222 22.28 -4.26 -11.09
N ILE A 223 21.59 -3.29 -11.71
CA ILE A 223 20.75 -2.34 -10.99
C ILE A 223 19.52 -3.01 -10.37
N LEU A 224 18.77 -3.80 -11.14
CA LEU A 224 17.56 -4.45 -10.64
C LEU A 224 17.84 -5.50 -9.56
N PRO A 225 18.85 -6.39 -9.71
CA PRO A 225 19.23 -7.31 -8.63
C PRO A 225 19.70 -6.60 -7.38
N PHE A 226 20.55 -5.57 -7.50
CA PHE A 226 21.02 -4.77 -6.39
C PHE A 226 19.87 -4.07 -5.67
N GLY A 227 18.98 -3.41 -6.42
CA GLY A 227 17.85 -2.63 -5.89
C GLY A 227 16.66 -3.47 -5.42
N ARG A 228 16.64 -4.79 -5.69
CA ARG A 228 15.46 -5.65 -5.52
C ARG A 228 14.81 -5.54 -4.14
N SER A 229 15.59 -5.62 -3.07
CA SER A 229 15.05 -5.59 -1.69
C SER A 229 14.39 -4.24 -1.36
N GLY A 230 14.99 -3.14 -1.80
CA GLY A 230 14.45 -1.80 -1.59
C GLY A 230 13.24 -1.50 -2.49
N ILE A 231 13.27 -1.92 -3.76
CA ILE A 231 12.12 -1.81 -4.67
C ILE A 231 10.90 -2.52 -4.07
N ILE A 232 11.08 -3.74 -3.56
CA ILE A 232 10.02 -4.49 -2.90
C ILE A 232 9.56 -3.79 -1.62
N GLY A 233 10.49 -3.22 -0.84
CA GLY A 233 10.15 -2.38 0.30
C GLY A 233 9.25 -1.20 -0.08
N GLY A 234 9.58 -0.51 -1.18
CA GLY A 234 8.76 0.57 -1.73
C GLY A 234 7.38 0.10 -2.19
N ILE A 235 7.30 -1.05 -2.86
CA ILE A 235 6.03 -1.68 -3.28
C ILE A 235 5.17 -2.00 -2.06
N LEU A 236 5.74 -2.59 -1.00
CA LEU A 236 5.00 -2.93 0.22
C LEU A 236 4.51 -1.68 0.96
N LEU A 237 5.30 -0.61 0.99
CA LEU A 237 4.87 0.66 1.57
C LEU A 237 3.71 1.27 0.77
N GLY A 238 3.82 1.27 -0.57
CA GLY A 238 2.74 1.72 -1.45
C GLY A 238 1.47 0.90 -1.30
N PHE A 239 1.59 -0.42 -1.15
CA PHE A 239 0.46 -1.32 -0.93
C PHE A 239 -0.22 -1.05 0.43
N GLY A 240 0.57 -0.86 1.50
CA GLY A 240 0.02 -0.49 2.81
C GLY A 240 -0.76 0.83 2.75
N ARG A 241 -0.26 1.82 2.00
CA ARG A 241 -0.98 3.07 1.75
C ARG A 241 -2.27 2.83 0.98
N ALA A 242 -2.25 2.02 -0.07
CA ALA A 242 -3.45 1.73 -0.87
C ALA A 242 -4.54 1.03 -0.05
N LEU A 243 -4.18 0.11 0.85
CA LEU A 243 -5.13 -0.56 1.77
C LEU A 243 -5.75 0.39 2.79
N GLY A 244 -4.99 1.39 3.25
CA GLY A 244 -5.42 2.36 4.26
C GLY A 244 -6.01 3.64 3.68
N GLU A 245 -6.12 3.77 2.35
CA GLU A 245 -6.65 5.00 1.74
C GLU A 245 -8.12 5.21 2.13
N THR A 246 -8.38 6.39 2.67
CA THR A 246 -9.63 6.65 3.38
C THR A 246 -10.49 7.65 2.61
N ILE A 247 -10.06 8.92 2.55
CA ILE A 247 -10.88 10.03 2.06
C ILE A 247 -11.05 9.96 0.54
N ALA A 248 -9.98 9.68 -0.21
CA ALA A 248 -10.10 9.58 -1.65
C ALA A 248 -11.04 8.44 -2.04
N VAL A 249 -10.90 7.27 -1.39
CA VAL A 249 -11.78 6.12 -1.67
C VAL A 249 -13.22 6.43 -1.28
N ALA A 250 -13.48 7.07 -0.12
CA ALA A 250 -14.83 7.44 0.32
C ALA A 250 -15.57 8.35 -0.68
N LEU A 251 -14.84 9.20 -1.41
CA LEU A 251 -15.40 10.06 -2.46
C LEU A 251 -15.66 9.35 -3.79
N LEU A 252 -14.92 8.25 -4.04
CA LEU A 252 -14.87 7.58 -5.34
C LEU A 252 -15.72 6.32 -5.43
N ILE A 253 -16.22 5.81 -4.31
CA ILE A 253 -17.06 4.62 -4.29
C ILE A 253 -18.48 4.94 -3.82
N GLU A 254 -19.42 4.08 -4.21
CA GLU A 254 -20.69 3.93 -3.52
C GLU A 254 -20.51 2.80 -2.50
N LEU A 255 -20.52 3.15 -1.21
CA LEU A 255 -20.22 2.20 -0.14
C LEU A 255 -21.29 1.11 -0.08
N THR A 256 -20.88 -0.14 -0.31
CA THR A 256 -21.70 -1.34 -0.13
C THR A 256 -21.06 -2.30 0.85
N PHE A 257 -21.88 -3.01 1.61
CA PHE A 257 -21.41 -4.02 2.56
C PHE A 257 -21.31 -5.40 1.93
N GLN A 258 -22.01 -5.62 0.82
CA GLN A 258 -21.97 -6.91 0.11
C GLN A 258 -20.65 -7.05 -0.65
N ALA A 259 -20.17 -8.30 -0.74
CA ALA A 259 -18.99 -8.60 -1.53
C ALA A 259 -19.31 -8.44 -3.03
N ASN A 260 -18.82 -7.37 -3.64
CA ASN A 260 -18.91 -7.15 -5.06
C ASN A 260 -17.58 -7.52 -5.73
N TYR A 261 -17.58 -8.58 -6.53
CA TYR A 261 -16.41 -9.04 -7.29
C TYR A 261 -16.32 -8.39 -8.68
N HIS A 262 -17.37 -7.72 -9.14
CA HIS A 262 -17.44 -7.02 -10.42
C HIS A 262 -16.86 -5.61 -10.25
N VAL A 263 -15.55 -5.49 -10.47
CA VAL A 263 -14.79 -4.26 -10.15
C VAL A 263 -15.21 -3.04 -10.97
N LEU A 264 -15.86 -3.25 -12.12
CA LEU A 264 -16.29 -2.19 -13.02
C LEU A 264 -17.65 -1.57 -12.63
N GLU A 265 -18.47 -2.32 -11.89
CA GLU A 265 -19.80 -1.87 -11.48
C GLU A 265 -19.74 -0.93 -10.26
N SER A 266 -20.74 -0.05 -10.19
CA SER A 266 -20.97 0.78 -9.00
C SER A 266 -21.21 -0.08 -7.76
N GLY A 267 -20.68 0.38 -6.65
CA GLY A 267 -20.75 -0.29 -5.35
C GLY A 267 -19.46 -1.03 -5.01
N ALA A 268 -18.77 -0.54 -4.00
CA ALA A 268 -17.55 -1.13 -3.52
C ALA A 268 -17.47 -1.08 -1.98
N GLY A 269 -16.85 -2.10 -1.38
CA GLY A 269 -16.53 -2.12 0.03
C GLY A 269 -15.16 -1.47 0.30
N SER A 270 -15.06 -0.66 1.36
CA SER A 270 -13.79 -0.24 1.92
C SER A 270 -13.92 -0.05 3.42
N ILE A 271 -13.05 -0.70 4.18
CA ILE A 271 -13.05 -0.58 5.64
C ILE A 271 -12.68 0.84 6.06
N ALA A 272 -11.63 1.42 5.48
CA ALA A 272 -11.18 2.76 5.81
C ALA A 272 -12.24 3.82 5.46
N ALA A 273 -12.90 3.69 4.30
CA ALA A 273 -13.99 4.57 3.89
C ALA A 273 -15.21 4.44 4.80
N LEU A 274 -15.59 3.22 5.21
CA LEU A 274 -16.67 3.00 6.18
C LEU A 274 -16.42 3.76 7.46
N ILE A 275 -15.22 3.63 8.04
CA ILE A 275 -14.86 4.33 9.28
C ILE A 275 -14.98 5.85 9.10
N ALA A 276 -14.44 6.40 8.02
CA ALA A 276 -14.50 7.84 7.77
C ALA A 276 -15.93 8.39 7.63
N ILE A 277 -16.81 7.63 6.95
CA ILE A 277 -18.19 8.07 6.68
C ILE A 277 -19.07 7.94 7.94
N ARG A 278 -18.89 6.87 8.72
CA ARG A 278 -19.83 6.50 9.79
C ARG A 278 -19.40 6.93 11.19
N PHE A 279 -18.11 7.16 11.45
CA PHE A 279 -17.60 7.36 12.82
C PHE A 279 -18.23 8.55 13.55
N GLY A 280 -18.50 9.66 12.84
CA GLY A 280 -19.06 10.89 13.43
C GLY A 280 -20.49 10.72 13.95
N GLU A 281 -21.29 9.85 13.33
CA GLU A 281 -22.70 9.65 13.63
C GLU A 281 -22.98 8.31 14.34
N ALA A 282 -21.93 7.53 14.61
CA ALA A 282 -22.03 6.19 15.15
C ALA A 282 -22.54 6.16 16.59
N THR A 283 -23.48 5.27 16.88
CA THR A 283 -23.88 4.92 18.24
C THR A 283 -22.68 4.29 19.00
N PRO A 284 -22.69 4.24 20.34
CA PRO A 284 -21.60 3.60 21.09
C PRO A 284 -21.31 2.17 20.64
N LEU A 285 -22.34 1.37 20.34
CA LEU A 285 -22.20 0.00 19.85
C LEU A 285 -21.65 -0.03 18.41
N GLU A 286 -22.13 0.84 17.51
CA GLU A 286 -21.60 0.94 16.17
C GLU A 286 -20.14 1.43 16.16
N ARG A 287 -19.78 2.34 17.07
CA ARG A 287 -18.39 2.80 17.24
C ARG A 287 -17.47 1.65 17.60
N SER A 288 -17.90 0.77 18.51
CA SER A 288 -17.19 -0.49 18.81
C SER A 288 -17.03 -1.36 17.56
N GLY A 289 -18.06 -1.48 16.71
CA GLY A 289 -18.01 -2.16 15.41
C GLY A 289 -17.00 -1.54 14.45
N LEU A 290 -16.95 -0.20 14.37
CA LEU A 290 -15.99 0.52 13.51
C LEU A 290 -14.54 0.32 13.99
N VAL A 291 -14.30 0.31 15.31
CA VAL A 291 -12.98 0.00 15.87
C VAL A 291 -12.61 -1.46 15.58
N ALA A 292 -13.55 -2.39 15.69
CA ALA A 292 -13.34 -3.78 15.29
C ALA A 292 -13.01 -3.92 13.78
N ALA A 293 -13.66 -3.13 12.92
CA ALA A 293 -13.33 -3.07 11.50
C ALA A 293 -11.92 -2.50 11.26
N GLY A 294 -11.51 -1.47 12.00
CA GLY A 294 -10.13 -0.97 11.99
C GLY A 294 -9.10 -2.02 12.41
N LEU A 295 -9.42 -2.82 13.45
CA LEU A 295 -8.60 -3.95 13.87
C LEU A 295 -8.49 -5.02 12.76
N ALA A 296 -9.60 -5.32 12.08
CA ALA A 296 -9.60 -6.22 10.92
C ALA A 296 -8.72 -5.70 9.76
N LEU A 297 -8.76 -4.40 9.47
CA LEU A 297 -7.89 -3.77 8.46
C LEU A 297 -6.41 -3.86 8.86
N LEU A 298 -6.09 -3.63 10.12
CA LEU A 298 -4.73 -3.76 10.64
C LEU A 298 -4.22 -5.20 10.47
N LEU A 299 -5.03 -6.19 10.86
CA LEU A 299 -4.69 -7.61 10.69
C LEU A 299 -4.55 -7.99 9.21
N LEU A 300 -5.42 -7.50 8.34
CA LEU A 300 -5.34 -7.71 6.89
C LEU A 300 -4.03 -7.15 6.34
N THR A 301 -3.72 -5.90 6.64
CA THR A 301 -2.50 -5.21 6.18
C THR A 301 -1.24 -5.92 6.67
N PHE A 302 -1.21 -6.32 7.94
CA PHE A 302 -0.10 -7.06 8.53
C PHE A 302 0.08 -8.42 7.87
N SER A 303 -1.01 -9.18 7.69
CA SER A 303 -0.99 -10.51 7.08
C SER A 303 -0.46 -10.47 5.65
N VAL A 304 -0.95 -9.54 4.83
CA VAL A 304 -0.51 -9.38 3.45
C VAL A 304 0.96 -8.95 3.40
N SER A 305 1.38 -8.01 4.25
CA SER A 305 2.77 -7.57 4.33
C SER A 305 3.71 -8.71 4.74
N LEU A 306 3.29 -9.56 5.67
CA LEU A 306 4.06 -10.72 6.12
C LEU A 306 4.20 -11.77 4.99
N VAL A 307 3.10 -12.07 4.30
CA VAL A 307 3.10 -13.01 3.16
C VAL A 307 4.02 -12.51 2.06
N ALA A 308 3.89 -11.23 1.69
CA ALA A 308 4.70 -10.63 0.65
C ALA A 308 6.21 -10.65 1.01
N ARG A 309 6.56 -10.32 2.26
CA ARG A 309 7.97 -10.42 2.75
C ARG A 309 8.49 -11.85 2.69
N ARG A 310 7.69 -12.86 3.06
CA ARG A 310 8.10 -14.28 2.98
C ARG A 310 8.36 -14.75 1.55
N ILE A 311 7.50 -14.33 0.59
CA ILE A 311 7.68 -14.67 -0.84
C ILE A 311 8.99 -14.10 -1.36
N VAL A 312 9.32 -12.88 -0.97
CA VAL A 312 10.54 -12.20 -1.39
C VAL A 312 11.79 -12.83 -0.77
N ALA A 313 11.76 -13.13 0.53
CA ALA A 313 12.89 -13.75 1.22
C ALA A 313 13.25 -15.12 0.61
N ARG A 314 12.25 -15.92 0.23
CA ARG A 314 12.49 -17.24 -0.42
C ARG A 314 13.15 -17.12 -1.80
N LYS A 315 12.81 -16.10 -2.59
CA LYS A 315 13.41 -15.88 -3.93
C LYS A 315 14.76 -15.16 -3.89
N GLY A 316 15.21 -14.67 -2.75
CA GLY A 316 16.51 -14.03 -2.56
C GLY A 316 17.63 -15.00 -2.12
N MET A 317 17.30 -16.26 -1.83
CA MET A 317 18.25 -17.32 -1.46
C MET A 317 18.52 -18.32 -2.61
N SER A 318 17.96 -18.12 -3.76
CA SER A 318 18.24 -18.82 -5.00
C SER A 318 18.88 -17.85 -6.00
#